data_f29bdc01988329b8cfc0223f2a573e40
#
_entry.id   f29bdc01988329b8cfc0223f2a573e40
#
_cell.length_a   1.000
_cell.length_b   1.000
_cell.length_c   1.000
_cell.angle_alpha   90.00
_cell.angle_beta   90.00
_cell.angle_gamma   90.00
#
_symmetry.space_group_name_H-M   'P 1'
#
loop_
_entity.id
_entity.type
_entity.pdbx_description
1 polymer ?
#
loop_
_entity_poly.entity_id
_entity_poly.type
_entity_poly.pdbx_seq_one_letter_code
_entity_poly.pdbx_strand_id
1 'polypeptide(L)'
;LLSGVLYVIVVLLGGWLVAQGQLQAVDMATFALYISLFCTPLETLVNSAETYQKAIAGFKRMDEVLSTAPDIQDKPDAADLQVTAGAVEYRDVCFSYEDVELGEGGADGRPVIDHMDLSIKPGRTIALVGPSGGGKSTTCSLLPRFYDVAAGSISIDGQDVRDVTQQSLRRAIGLVQQDVYLFDGTIGENIAYGKPGATAEEV
;
A
#
# COMPACT_ATOMS: atom_id res chain seq x y z
N LEU A 1 7.76 -17.95 35.02
CA LEU A 1 8.21 -17.47 36.33
C LEU A 1 7.28 -17.94 37.46
N LEU A 2 5.96 -17.80 37.35
CA LEU A 2 4.98 -18.17 38.39
C LEU A 2 5.00 -19.68 38.71
N SER A 3 5.02 -20.51 37.68
CA SER A 3 5.10 -21.97 37.81
C SER A 3 6.38 -22.43 38.55
N GLY A 4 7.53 -21.81 38.24
CA GLY A 4 8.79 -22.11 38.92
C GLY A 4 8.75 -21.78 40.41
N VAL A 5 8.15 -20.64 40.78
CA VAL A 5 8.00 -20.23 42.21
C VAL A 5 7.09 -21.21 42.94
N LEU A 6 5.97 -21.62 42.33
CA LEU A 6 5.06 -22.61 42.89
C LEU A 6 5.76 -23.98 43.14
N TYR A 7 6.57 -24.44 42.19
CA TYR A 7 7.37 -25.66 42.35
C TYR A 7 8.34 -25.56 43.54
N VAL A 8 9.07 -24.45 43.65
CA VAL A 8 10.00 -24.25 44.74
C VAL A 8 9.26 -24.28 46.09
N ILE A 9 8.11 -23.61 46.19
CA ILE A 9 7.28 -23.60 47.40
C ILE A 9 6.83 -25.01 47.77
N VAL A 10 6.32 -25.79 46.78
CA VAL A 10 5.84 -27.18 47.02
C VAL A 10 6.98 -28.08 47.44
N VAL A 11 8.17 -27.96 46.83
CA VAL A 11 9.33 -28.77 47.23
C VAL A 11 9.82 -28.43 48.64
N LEU A 12 9.89 -27.16 48.96
CA LEU A 12 10.40 -26.71 50.30
C LEU A 12 9.40 -27.03 51.42
N LEU A 13 8.13 -26.61 51.27
CA LEU A 13 7.11 -26.86 52.27
C LEU A 13 6.70 -28.33 52.35
N GLY A 14 6.53 -28.98 51.20
CA GLY A 14 6.18 -30.39 51.10
C GLY A 14 7.29 -31.27 51.67
N GLY A 15 8.56 -30.99 51.36
CA GLY A 15 9.70 -31.69 51.94
C GLY A 15 9.80 -31.55 53.43
N TRP A 16 9.52 -30.35 53.98
CA TRP A 16 9.47 -30.09 55.40
C TRP A 16 8.34 -30.86 56.12
N LEU A 17 7.13 -30.90 55.53
CA LEU A 17 6.00 -31.63 56.07
C LEU A 17 6.21 -33.16 56.01
N VAL A 18 6.86 -33.66 54.96
CA VAL A 18 7.25 -35.09 54.89
C VAL A 18 8.28 -35.43 55.97
N ALA A 19 9.26 -34.57 56.26
CA ALA A 19 10.23 -34.77 57.32
C ALA A 19 9.59 -34.79 58.72
N GLN A 20 8.46 -34.10 58.92
CA GLN A 20 7.66 -34.14 60.15
C GLN A 20 6.69 -35.33 60.21
N GLY A 21 6.62 -36.17 59.19
CA GLY A 21 5.69 -37.29 59.17
C GLY A 21 4.23 -36.91 58.93
N GLN A 22 3.93 -35.67 58.56
CA GLN A 22 2.58 -35.15 58.34
C GLN A 22 2.11 -35.37 56.89
N LEU A 23 3.00 -35.62 55.97
CA LEU A 23 2.75 -35.90 54.57
C LEU A 23 3.54 -37.11 54.09
N GLN A 24 2.99 -37.86 53.12
CA GLN A 24 3.73 -38.93 52.47
C GLN A 24 4.47 -38.37 51.23
N ALA A 25 5.58 -38.99 50.85
CA ALA A 25 6.34 -38.59 49.65
C ALA A 25 5.51 -38.69 48.37
N VAL A 26 4.54 -39.60 48.32
CA VAL A 26 3.61 -39.76 47.22
C VAL A 26 2.66 -38.56 47.08
N ASP A 27 2.26 -37.95 48.17
CA ASP A 27 1.40 -36.76 48.17
C ASP A 27 2.14 -35.57 47.56
N MET A 28 3.44 -35.41 47.88
CA MET A 28 4.28 -34.38 47.30
C MET A 28 4.44 -34.52 45.79
N ALA A 29 4.61 -35.76 45.30
CA ALA A 29 4.67 -36.03 43.87
C ALA A 29 3.32 -35.70 43.18
N THR A 30 2.21 -36.03 43.84
CA THR A 30 0.85 -35.74 43.36
C THR A 30 0.60 -34.21 43.24
N PHE A 31 1.02 -33.43 44.26
CA PHE A 31 0.93 -31.98 44.21
C PHE A 31 1.79 -31.38 43.10
N ALA A 32 3.00 -31.88 42.87
CA ALA A 32 3.84 -31.44 41.78
C ALA A 32 3.20 -31.70 40.39
N LEU A 33 2.52 -32.84 40.23
CA LEU A 33 1.73 -33.16 39.05
C LEU A 33 0.55 -32.19 38.84
N TYR A 34 -0.19 -31.89 39.90
CA TYR A 34 -1.30 -30.94 39.85
C TYR A 34 -0.86 -29.53 39.49
N ILE A 35 0.29 -29.08 39.99
CA ILE A 35 0.83 -27.77 39.55
C ILE A 35 1.06 -27.74 38.05
N SER A 36 1.71 -28.77 37.49
CA SER A 36 1.89 -28.85 36.03
C SER A 36 0.60 -28.85 35.28
N LEU A 37 -0.37 -29.71 35.70
CA LEU A 37 -1.70 -29.82 35.08
C LEU A 37 -2.49 -28.53 35.11
N PHE A 38 -2.28 -27.68 36.12
CA PHE A 38 -3.01 -26.42 36.26
C PHE A 38 -2.27 -25.23 35.62
N CYS A 39 -0.95 -25.16 35.77
CA CYS A 39 -0.16 -24.03 35.27
C CYS A 39 -0.04 -24.05 33.74
N THR A 40 0.07 -25.23 33.12
CA THR A 40 0.22 -25.31 31.65
C THR A 40 -0.97 -24.74 30.89
N PRO A 41 -2.25 -25.09 31.23
CA PRO A 41 -3.39 -24.43 30.59
C PRO A 41 -3.46 -22.92 30.84
N LEU A 42 -3.08 -22.46 32.04
CA LEU A 42 -3.04 -21.02 32.34
C LEU A 42 -2.03 -20.28 31.48
N GLU A 43 -0.82 -20.82 31.34
CA GLU A 43 0.20 -20.26 30.44
C GLU A 43 -0.29 -20.25 28.99
N THR A 44 -0.97 -21.30 28.56
CA THR A 44 -1.58 -21.36 27.23
C THR A 44 -2.65 -20.28 27.03
N LEU A 45 -3.51 -20.05 28.03
CA LEU A 45 -4.51 -18.99 27.97
C LEU A 45 -3.88 -17.59 27.88
N VAL A 46 -2.85 -17.33 28.68
CA VAL A 46 -2.11 -16.04 28.64
C VAL A 46 -1.47 -15.84 27.27
N ASN A 47 -0.77 -16.83 26.74
CA ASN A 47 -0.15 -16.78 25.43
C ASN A 47 -1.20 -16.63 24.29
N SER A 48 -2.36 -17.28 24.44
CA SER A 48 -3.47 -17.13 23.50
C SER A 48 -4.03 -15.71 23.47
N ALA A 49 -4.14 -15.05 24.63
CA ALA A 49 -4.58 -13.67 24.73
C ALA A 49 -3.61 -12.71 24.01
N GLU A 50 -2.30 -12.92 24.14
CA GLU A 50 -1.28 -12.14 23.43
C GLU A 50 -1.37 -12.36 21.90
N THR A 51 -1.51 -13.61 21.48
CA THR A 51 -1.66 -13.98 20.07
C THR A 51 -2.93 -13.36 19.48
N TYR A 52 -4.03 -13.37 20.22
CA TYR A 52 -5.29 -12.77 19.83
C TYR A 52 -5.16 -11.25 19.63
N GLN A 53 -4.47 -10.54 20.52
CA GLN A 53 -4.23 -9.10 20.36
C GLN A 53 -3.40 -8.79 19.12
N LYS A 54 -2.36 -9.59 18.84
CA LYS A 54 -1.54 -9.45 17.63
C LYS A 54 -2.36 -9.71 16.35
N ALA A 55 -3.23 -10.73 16.39
CA ALA A 55 -4.11 -11.06 15.28
C ALA A 55 -5.13 -9.94 15.00
N ILE A 56 -5.75 -9.36 16.04
CA ILE A 56 -6.67 -8.22 15.88
C ILE A 56 -5.95 -7.01 15.30
N ALA A 57 -4.74 -6.70 15.79
CA ALA A 57 -3.98 -5.56 15.27
C ALA A 57 -3.63 -5.75 13.79
N GLY A 58 -3.26 -6.97 13.38
CA GLY A 58 -3.03 -7.32 11.98
C GLY A 58 -4.29 -7.20 11.13
N PHE A 59 -5.42 -7.71 11.64
CA PHE A 59 -6.71 -7.62 10.95
C PHE A 59 -7.18 -6.17 10.76
N LYS A 60 -7.06 -5.34 11.80
CA LYS A 60 -7.40 -3.91 11.70
C LYS A 60 -6.57 -3.20 10.64
N ARG A 61 -5.26 -3.49 10.57
CA ARG A 61 -4.38 -2.89 9.56
C ARG A 61 -4.75 -3.34 8.14
N MET A 62 -5.14 -4.59 7.97
CA MET A 62 -5.64 -5.10 6.69
C MET A 62 -6.97 -4.43 6.31
N ASP A 63 -7.90 -4.32 7.27
CA ASP A 63 -9.20 -3.68 7.05
C ASP A 63 -9.05 -2.19 6.70
N GLU A 64 -8.14 -1.48 7.37
CA GLU A 64 -7.80 -0.09 7.07
C GLU A 64 -7.34 0.08 5.61
N VAL A 65 -6.41 -0.79 5.16
CA VAL A 65 -5.93 -0.76 3.77
C VAL A 65 -7.04 -1.09 2.78
N LEU A 66 -7.87 -2.10 3.07
CA LEU A 66 -8.96 -2.51 2.18
C LEU A 66 -10.13 -1.53 2.14
N SER A 67 -10.34 -0.79 3.23
CA SER A 67 -11.40 0.22 3.34
C SER A 67 -10.99 1.62 2.86
N THR A 68 -9.69 1.84 2.61
CA THR A 68 -9.20 3.10 2.09
C THR A 68 -9.74 3.33 0.68
N ALA A 69 -10.55 4.35 0.51
CA ALA A 69 -11.05 4.73 -0.80
C ALA A 69 -9.92 5.34 -1.65
N PRO A 70 -9.79 4.97 -2.93
CA PRO A 70 -8.83 5.64 -3.82
C PRO A 70 -9.18 7.12 -3.98
N ASP A 71 -8.18 7.99 -3.97
CA ASP A 71 -8.37 9.44 -4.14
C ASP A 71 -8.88 9.76 -5.54
N ILE A 72 -8.39 9.04 -6.55
CA ILE A 72 -8.80 9.20 -7.94
C ILE A 72 -9.77 8.08 -8.30
N GLN A 73 -11.01 8.45 -8.57
CA GLN A 73 -12.07 7.53 -8.98
C GLN A 73 -12.70 7.98 -10.29
N ASP A 74 -13.21 7.01 -11.04
CA ASP A 74 -14.00 7.33 -12.24
C ASP A 74 -15.33 7.95 -11.83
N LYS A 75 -15.80 8.93 -12.60
CA LYS A 75 -17.14 9.48 -12.43
C LYS A 75 -18.18 8.39 -12.76
N PRO A 76 -19.37 8.43 -12.13
CA PRO A 76 -20.41 7.44 -12.41
C PRO A 76 -20.86 7.38 -13.88
N ASP A 77 -20.66 8.46 -14.61
CA ASP A 77 -21.00 8.66 -16.02
C ASP A 77 -19.77 8.70 -16.95
N ALA A 78 -18.59 8.30 -16.43
CA ALA A 78 -17.36 8.26 -17.22
C ALA A 78 -17.50 7.30 -18.41
N ALA A 79 -17.25 7.81 -19.61
CA ALA A 79 -17.25 7.04 -20.84
C ALA A 79 -15.83 6.53 -21.18
N ASP A 80 -15.73 5.55 -22.07
CA ASP A 80 -14.41 5.13 -22.55
C ASP A 80 -13.82 6.18 -23.50
N LEU A 81 -12.53 6.48 -23.32
CA LEU A 81 -11.79 7.39 -24.18
C LEU A 81 -11.80 6.93 -25.63
N GLN A 82 -12.21 7.82 -26.52
CA GLN A 82 -12.18 7.58 -27.96
C GLN A 82 -11.03 8.35 -28.59
N VAL A 83 -9.90 7.69 -28.82
CA VAL A 83 -8.75 8.31 -29.50
C VAL A 83 -8.98 8.27 -31.00
N THR A 84 -9.05 9.45 -31.62
CA THR A 84 -9.24 9.61 -33.09
C THR A 84 -7.98 10.11 -33.78
N ALA A 85 -7.31 11.09 -33.21
CA ALA A 85 -6.14 11.72 -33.80
C ALA A 85 -4.95 11.74 -32.83
N GLY A 86 -5.19 11.72 -31.53
CA GLY A 86 -4.18 11.77 -30.48
C GLY A 86 -3.66 13.20 -30.23
N ALA A 87 -4.49 14.22 -30.38
CA ALA A 87 -4.20 15.57 -29.97
C ALA A 87 -4.25 15.66 -28.43
N VAL A 88 -3.26 16.27 -27.80
CA VAL A 88 -3.22 16.47 -26.35
C VAL A 88 -3.18 17.94 -26.03
N GLU A 89 -3.99 18.37 -25.07
CA GLU A 89 -4.06 19.76 -24.67
C GLU A 89 -4.11 19.91 -23.16
N TYR A 90 -3.25 20.76 -22.63
CA TYR A 90 -3.26 21.25 -21.24
C TYR A 90 -3.70 22.71 -21.32
N ARG A 91 -4.73 23.06 -20.53
CA ARG A 91 -5.28 24.42 -20.46
C ARG A 91 -5.24 24.92 -19.04
N ASP A 92 -4.49 25.97 -18.81
CA ASP A 92 -4.41 26.68 -17.52
C ASP A 92 -4.16 25.73 -16.34
N VAL A 93 -3.27 24.75 -16.52
CA VAL A 93 -3.06 23.65 -15.56
C VAL A 93 -2.23 24.15 -14.39
N CYS A 94 -2.77 23.99 -13.17
CA CYS A 94 -2.06 24.16 -11.92
C CYS A 94 -2.01 22.83 -11.16
N PHE A 95 -0.85 22.51 -10.58
CA PHE A 95 -0.68 21.28 -9.81
C PHE A 95 0.36 21.43 -8.70
N SER A 96 0.03 20.89 -7.53
CA SER A 96 0.95 20.65 -6.40
C SER A 96 0.71 19.24 -5.86
N TYR A 97 1.74 18.59 -5.31
CA TYR A 97 1.55 17.35 -4.57
C TYR A 97 0.90 17.67 -3.22
N GLU A 98 0.00 16.78 -2.72
CA GLU A 98 -0.82 17.01 -1.52
C GLU A 98 -0.04 17.22 -0.22
N ASP A 99 1.20 16.73 -0.13
CA ASP A 99 2.09 16.97 1.02
C ASP A 99 2.54 18.45 1.13
N VAL A 100 2.10 19.27 0.20
CA VAL A 100 2.33 20.71 0.17
C VAL A 100 1.00 21.38 0.32
N GLU A 101 0.54 21.65 1.57
CA GLU A 101 -0.58 22.54 1.82
C GLU A 101 -0.43 23.79 0.94
N LEU A 102 -1.55 24.29 0.35
CA LEU A 102 -1.58 25.51 -0.43
C LEU A 102 -0.97 26.66 0.39
N GLY A 103 0.35 26.83 0.30
CA GLY A 103 1.15 27.74 1.11
C GLY A 103 2.59 27.30 1.34
N GLU A 104 2.88 25.99 1.25
CA GLU A 104 4.23 25.43 1.32
C GLU A 104 4.55 24.61 0.05
N GLY A 105 4.33 25.20 -1.11
CA GLY A 105 4.76 24.69 -2.40
C GLY A 105 6.28 24.53 -2.38
N GLY A 106 6.87 23.44 -2.93
CA GLY A 106 8.30 23.17 -2.98
C GLY A 106 9.19 24.05 -2.09
N ALA A 107 10.45 24.00 -2.05
CA ALA A 107 11.28 24.83 -1.15
C ALA A 107 10.93 26.35 -1.08
N ASP A 108 10.02 26.86 -1.94
CA ASP A 108 9.61 28.27 -2.05
C ASP A 108 8.08 28.51 -2.00
N GLY A 109 7.23 27.54 -1.57
CA GLY A 109 5.76 27.75 -1.48
C GLY A 109 5.04 27.84 -2.85
N ARG A 110 5.68 27.48 -3.96
CA ARG A 110 5.13 27.59 -5.32
C ARG A 110 4.58 26.26 -5.82
N PRO A 111 3.49 26.26 -6.62
CA PRO A 111 3.00 25.05 -7.26
C PRO A 111 4.10 24.43 -8.17
N VAL A 112 4.07 23.11 -8.32
CA VAL A 112 4.98 22.39 -9.20
C VAL A 112 4.73 22.74 -10.67
N ILE A 113 3.46 22.95 -11.00
CA ILE A 113 3.00 23.47 -12.30
C ILE A 113 2.08 24.64 -12.03
N ASP A 114 2.34 25.77 -12.66
CA ASP A 114 1.65 27.04 -12.46
C ASP A 114 1.16 27.58 -13.80
N HIS A 115 -0.17 27.60 -13.99
CA HIS A 115 -0.85 28.14 -15.15
C HIS A 115 -0.25 27.68 -16.50
N MET A 116 -0.02 26.36 -16.64
CA MET A 116 0.62 25.81 -17.83
C MET A 116 -0.37 25.56 -18.96
N ASP A 117 -0.04 26.12 -20.13
CA ASP A 117 -0.70 25.82 -21.39
C ASP A 117 0.24 25.05 -22.32
N LEU A 118 -0.20 23.88 -22.82
CA LEU A 118 0.57 23.07 -23.76
C LEU A 118 -0.38 22.41 -24.77
N SER A 119 -0.11 22.59 -26.05
CA SER A 119 -0.88 21.95 -27.11
C SER A 119 0.02 21.10 -28.00
N ILE A 120 -0.29 19.81 -28.06
CA ILE A 120 0.43 18.81 -28.86
C ILE A 120 -0.48 18.36 -30.01
N LYS A 121 -0.10 18.71 -31.22
CA LYS A 121 -0.85 18.32 -32.43
C LYS A 121 -0.70 16.82 -32.71
N PRO A 122 -1.66 16.20 -33.36
CA PRO A 122 -1.60 14.79 -33.77
C PRO A 122 -0.29 14.43 -34.49
N GLY A 123 0.28 13.27 -34.17
CA GLY A 123 1.46 12.73 -34.81
C GLY A 123 2.75 13.53 -34.57
N ARG A 124 2.78 14.45 -33.60
CA ARG A 124 3.98 15.21 -33.27
C ARG A 124 4.70 14.62 -32.07
N THR A 125 6.02 14.64 -32.16
CA THR A 125 6.91 14.38 -31.03
C THR A 125 7.33 15.74 -30.45
N ILE A 126 7.23 15.88 -29.14
CA ILE A 126 7.69 17.04 -28.41
C ILE A 126 8.75 16.64 -27.38
N ALA A 127 9.63 17.58 -27.00
CA ALA A 127 10.58 17.41 -25.91
C ALA A 127 10.32 18.49 -24.86
N LEU A 128 10.12 18.05 -23.62
CA LEU A 128 10.05 18.94 -22.46
C LEU A 128 11.47 19.17 -21.96
N VAL A 129 11.94 20.42 -22.04
CA VAL A 129 13.30 20.81 -21.63
C VAL A 129 13.23 21.83 -20.48
N GLY A 130 14.18 21.78 -19.58
CA GLY A 130 14.23 22.69 -18.43
C GLY A 130 15.08 22.14 -17.29
N PRO A 131 15.31 22.95 -16.24
CA PRO A 131 16.09 22.54 -15.07
C PRO A 131 15.48 21.35 -14.34
N SER A 132 16.28 20.70 -13.48
CA SER A 132 15.76 19.68 -12.55
C SER A 132 14.74 20.33 -11.61
N GLY A 133 13.65 19.62 -11.30
CA GLY A 133 12.56 20.17 -10.51
C GLY A 133 11.55 21.05 -11.27
N GLY A 134 11.77 21.31 -12.58
CA GLY A 134 10.87 22.14 -13.40
C GLY A 134 9.57 21.48 -13.85
N GLY A 135 9.04 20.48 -13.14
CA GLY A 135 7.73 19.90 -13.39
C GLY A 135 7.62 18.96 -14.62
N LYS A 136 8.70 18.67 -15.34
CA LYS A 136 8.68 17.85 -16.58
C LYS A 136 8.08 16.44 -16.36
N SER A 137 8.58 15.72 -15.37
CA SER A 137 8.09 14.38 -15.03
C SER A 137 6.66 14.44 -14.50
N THR A 138 6.34 15.48 -13.73
CA THR A 138 4.98 15.73 -13.23
C THR A 138 4.01 15.96 -14.38
N THR A 139 4.37 16.77 -15.37
CA THR A 139 3.56 16.99 -16.58
C THR A 139 3.25 15.67 -17.30
N CYS A 140 4.25 14.79 -17.45
CA CYS A 140 4.02 13.46 -18.03
C CYS A 140 3.13 12.56 -17.16
N SER A 141 3.21 12.67 -15.83
CA SER A 141 2.42 11.87 -14.89
C SER A 141 0.96 12.31 -14.78
N LEU A 142 0.66 13.55 -15.11
CA LEU A 142 -0.70 14.08 -15.13
C LEU A 142 -1.52 13.55 -16.31
N LEU A 143 -0.91 13.26 -17.46
CA LEU A 143 -1.62 12.78 -18.66
C LEU A 143 -2.34 11.44 -18.42
N PRO A 144 -1.70 10.39 -17.85
CA PRO A 144 -2.37 9.14 -17.51
C PRO A 144 -3.25 9.22 -16.24
N ARG A 145 -3.45 10.44 -15.73
CA ARG A 145 -4.24 10.72 -14.53
C ARG A 145 -3.74 9.91 -13.33
N PHE A 146 -2.42 9.99 -13.02
CA PHE A 146 -1.90 9.50 -11.74
C PHE A 146 -2.20 10.48 -10.61
N TYR A 147 -2.48 11.73 -10.97
CA TYR A 147 -2.92 12.79 -10.07
C TYR A 147 -3.97 13.63 -10.80
N ASP A 148 -4.93 14.19 -10.08
CA ASP A 148 -5.85 15.18 -10.62
C ASP A 148 -5.25 16.59 -10.49
N VAL A 149 -5.53 17.45 -11.46
CA VAL A 149 -5.04 18.84 -11.44
C VAL A 149 -5.82 19.68 -10.45
N ALA A 150 -5.14 20.61 -9.77
CA ALA A 150 -5.79 21.54 -8.83
C ALA A 150 -6.65 22.57 -9.57
N ALA A 151 -6.22 23.02 -10.75
CA ALA A 151 -6.97 23.91 -11.63
C ALA A 151 -6.64 23.61 -13.09
N GLY A 152 -7.51 24.06 -13.99
CA GLY A 152 -7.38 23.83 -15.42
C GLY A 152 -7.90 22.47 -15.88
N SER A 153 -7.48 22.02 -17.07
CA SER A 153 -7.91 20.78 -17.66
C SER A 153 -6.85 20.16 -18.56
N ILE A 154 -6.86 18.83 -18.66
CA ILE A 154 -6.06 18.07 -19.59
C ILE A 154 -7.01 17.27 -20.46
N SER A 155 -6.85 17.31 -21.78
CA SER A 155 -7.72 16.60 -22.71
C SER A 155 -6.96 15.86 -23.79
N ILE A 156 -7.56 14.77 -24.26
CA ILE A 156 -7.10 14.00 -25.43
C ILE A 156 -8.24 14.04 -26.45
N ASP A 157 -7.95 14.55 -27.65
CA ASP A 157 -8.95 14.76 -28.72
C ASP A 157 -10.21 15.50 -28.22
N GLY A 158 -10.02 16.50 -27.32
CA GLY A 158 -11.09 17.31 -26.76
C GLY A 158 -11.86 16.65 -25.60
N GLN A 159 -11.55 15.40 -25.23
CA GLN A 159 -12.14 14.70 -24.09
C GLN A 159 -11.28 14.92 -22.84
N ASP A 160 -11.84 15.53 -21.76
CA ASP A 160 -11.13 15.72 -20.50
C ASP A 160 -10.80 14.36 -19.86
N VAL A 161 -9.56 14.19 -19.41
CA VAL A 161 -9.10 12.94 -18.78
C VAL A 161 -9.87 12.58 -17.51
N ARG A 162 -10.58 13.55 -16.91
CA ARG A 162 -11.44 13.33 -15.73
C ARG A 162 -12.84 12.81 -16.08
N ASP A 163 -13.25 12.90 -17.33
CA ASP A 163 -14.57 12.49 -17.81
C ASP A 163 -14.56 11.12 -18.50
N VAL A 164 -13.38 10.52 -18.60
CA VAL A 164 -13.20 9.18 -19.19
C VAL A 164 -12.76 8.16 -18.13
N THR A 165 -13.01 6.87 -18.41
CA THR A 165 -12.58 5.81 -17.52
C THR A 165 -11.05 5.71 -17.47
N GLN A 166 -10.48 5.57 -16.28
CA GLN A 166 -9.02 5.43 -16.10
C GLN A 166 -8.47 4.24 -16.90
N GLN A 167 -9.27 3.18 -17.02
CA GLN A 167 -8.86 1.99 -17.74
C GLN A 167 -8.68 2.28 -19.24
N SER A 168 -9.63 2.97 -19.88
CA SER A 168 -9.54 3.34 -21.31
C SER A 168 -8.42 4.34 -21.54
N LEU A 169 -8.29 5.33 -20.66
CA LEU A 169 -7.23 6.35 -20.71
C LEU A 169 -5.84 5.71 -20.67
N ARG A 170 -5.58 4.86 -19.67
CA ARG A 170 -4.27 4.23 -19.49
C ARG A 170 -3.95 3.19 -20.56
N ARG A 171 -4.96 2.54 -21.16
CA ARG A 171 -4.76 1.66 -22.33
C ARG A 171 -4.34 2.42 -23.58
N ALA A 172 -4.74 3.67 -23.71
CA ALA A 172 -4.39 4.52 -24.87
C ALA A 172 -2.99 5.14 -24.74
N ILE A 173 -2.36 5.09 -23.56
CA ILE A 173 -1.08 5.74 -23.27
C ILE A 173 -0.01 4.69 -22.97
N GLY A 174 1.06 4.67 -23.76
CA GLY A 174 2.28 3.93 -23.44
C GLY A 174 3.25 4.83 -22.65
N LEU A 175 3.62 4.42 -21.43
CA LEU A 175 4.56 5.16 -20.60
C LEU A 175 5.87 4.38 -20.48
N VAL A 176 6.99 5.01 -20.82
CA VAL A 176 8.35 4.48 -20.59
C VAL A 176 8.97 5.28 -19.46
N GLN A 177 9.19 4.63 -18.33
CA GLN A 177 9.80 5.24 -17.14
C GLN A 177 11.34 5.11 -17.20
N GLN A 178 12.03 6.01 -16.52
CA GLN A 178 13.48 5.97 -16.40
C GLN A 178 13.92 4.84 -15.46
N ASP A 179 13.22 4.64 -14.35
CA ASP A 179 13.44 3.54 -13.42
C ASP A 179 12.52 2.37 -13.78
N VAL A 180 13.12 1.29 -14.28
CA VAL A 180 12.39 0.09 -14.70
C VAL A 180 12.25 -0.84 -13.51
N TYR A 181 11.01 -1.17 -13.14
CA TYR A 181 10.72 -2.21 -12.17
C TYR A 181 10.61 -3.57 -12.87
N LEU A 182 11.42 -4.53 -12.46
CA LEU A 182 11.34 -5.90 -12.95
C LEU A 182 10.72 -6.80 -11.88
N PHE A 183 9.70 -7.54 -12.26
CA PHE A 183 9.11 -8.57 -11.42
C PHE A 183 9.99 -9.82 -11.42
N ASP A 184 9.94 -10.59 -10.33
CA ASP A 184 10.58 -11.90 -10.25
C ASP A 184 9.95 -12.85 -11.29
N GLY A 185 10.76 -13.29 -12.25
CA GLY A 185 10.30 -14.08 -13.38
C GLY A 185 11.21 -13.94 -14.61
N THR A 186 10.77 -14.50 -15.72
CA THR A 186 11.48 -14.43 -17.00
C THR A 186 11.31 -13.08 -17.70
N ILE A 187 12.17 -12.79 -18.67
CA ILE A 187 12.05 -11.61 -19.53
C ILE A 187 10.70 -11.61 -20.27
N GLY A 188 10.29 -12.77 -20.81
CA GLY A 188 9.01 -12.92 -21.48
C GLY A 188 7.80 -12.59 -20.59
N GLU A 189 7.80 -13.08 -19.33
CA GLU A 189 6.75 -12.76 -18.36
C GLU A 189 6.69 -11.26 -18.03
N ASN A 190 7.85 -10.63 -17.88
CA ASN A 190 7.93 -9.19 -17.64
C ASN A 190 7.39 -8.36 -18.82
N ILE A 191 7.66 -8.78 -20.07
CA ILE A 191 7.11 -8.13 -21.27
C ILE A 191 5.61 -8.37 -21.36
N ALA A 192 5.16 -9.61 -21.15
CA ALA A 192 3.74 -10.01 -21.21
C ALA A 192 2.90 -9.32 -20.12
N TYR A 193 3.51 -8.85 -19.03
CA TYR A 193 2.82 -8.13 -17.96
C TYR A 193 2.08 -6.88 -18.45
N GLY A 194 2.63 -6.20 -19.48
CA GLY A 194 2.00 -5.03 -20.08
C GLY A 194 0.72 -5.35 -20.91
N LYS A 195 0.52 -6.63 -21.31
CA LYS A 195 -0.65 -7.09 -22.03
C LYS A 195 -1.08 -8.46 -21.51
N PRO A 196 -1.94 -8.53 -20.47
CA PRO A 196 -2.43 -9.79 -19.94
C PRO A 196 -3.07 -10.65 -21.05
N GLY A 197 -2.61 -11.90 -21.17
CA GLY A 197 -3.06 -12.82 -22.23
C GLY A 197 -2.33 -12.68 -23.56
N ALA A 198 -1.21 -11.95 -23.62
CA ALA A 198 -0.37 -11.90 -24.82
C ALA A 198 0.13 -13.30 -25.21
N THR A 199 0.13 -13.59 -26.51
CA THR A 199 0.69 -14.84 -27.05
C THR A 199 2.22 -14.78 -27.09
N ALA A 200 2.88 -15.95 -27.18
CA ALA A 200 4.34 -16.00 -27.31
C ALA A 200 4.88 -15.31 -28.57
N GLU A 201 4.05 -15.12 -29.58
CA GLU A 201 4.41 -14.42 -30.81
C GLU A 201 4.29 -12.89 -30.66
N GLU A 202 3.49 -12.40 -29.70
CA GLU A 202 3.31 -10.99 -29.39
C GLU A 202 4.35 -10.47 -28.40
N VAL A 203 5.02 -11.37 -27.66
CA VAL A 203 6.08 -11.10 -26.68
C VAL A 203 7.45 -11.15 -27.35
#